data_83463715fba5020da17dd070350ee736
#
_entry.id   83463715fba5020da17dd070350ee736
#
_cell.length_a   1.000
_cell.length_b   1.000
_cell.length_c   1.000
_cell.angle_alpha   90.00
_cell.angle_beta   90.00
_cell.angle_gamma   90.00
#
_symmetry.space_group_name_H-M   'P 1'
#
loop_
_entity.id
_entity.type
_entity.pdbx_description
1 polymer ?
#
loop_
_entity_poly.entity_id
_entity_poly.type
_entity_poly.pdbx_seq_one_letter_code
_entity_poly.pdbx_strand_id
1 'polypeptide(L)'
;MSRFILISLLIVLNLIISPNKTLAETPLDVYMNDFYSKSKEASKILKEIEITLKEGSRKNVCSRQREAARWGLWANKSLIKAFEIGGTEPPMEAIKTSQQRWESILNEC
;
A
#
# COMPACT_ATOMS: atom_id res chain seq x y z
N MET A 1 31.79 13.40 14.79
CA MET A 1 31.37 13.10 14.86
C MET A 1 30.83 13.28 14.37
N SER A 2 30.62 13.44 14.15
CA SER A 2 29.83 13.60 13.68
C SER A 2 28.99 12.84 13.92
N ARG A 3 29.14 12.09 14.14
CA ARG A 3 28.32 11.37 14.36
C ARG A 3 27.77 11.63 15.49
N PHE A 4 28.15 12.22 16.21
CA PHE A 4 27.67 12.49 17.29
C PHE A 4 26.77 13.44 17.13
N ILE A 5 27.03 14.31 16.41
CA ILE A 5 26.20 15.18 16.08
C ILE A 5 25.25 14.52 15.35
N LEU A 6 25.66 13.72 14.50
CA LEU A 6 24.86 12.99 13.77
C LEU A 6 24.05 12.19 14.66
N ILE A 7 24.61 11.65 15.59
CA ILE A 7 23.92 10.91 16.50
C ILE A 7 22.99 11.71 17.24
N SER A 8 23.42 12.81 17.65
CA SER A 8 22.61 13.68 18.34
C SER A 8 21.49 14.03 17.49
N LEU A 9 21.79 14.28 16.28
CA LEU A 9 20.82 14.65 15.38
C LEU A 9 19.93 13.51 15.20
N LEU A 10 20.44 12.37 15.12
CA LEU A 10 19.68 11.25 14.97
C LEU A 10 18.82 11.05 16.11
N ILE A 11 19.29 11.26 17.22
CA ILE A 11 18.54 11.13 18.37
C ILE A 11 17.46 12.09 18.38
N VAL A 12 17.75 13.25 18.04
CA VAL A 12 16.76 14.26 18.00
C VAL A 12 15.76 13.88 16.99
N LEU A 13 16.21 13.41 15.89
CA LEU A 13 15.31 12.98 14.88
C LEU A 13 14.51 11.84 15.39
N ASN A 14 15.12 10.97 16.05
CA ASN A 14 14.40 9.86 16.57
C ASN A 14 13.45 10.26 17.61
N LEU A 15 13.83 11.18 18.39
CA LEU A 15 12.96 11.65 19.38
C LEU A 15 11.84 12.32 18.75
N ILE A 16 12.10 12.99 17.74
CA ILE A 16 11.09 13.66 17.06
C ILE A 16 10.28 12.67 16.39
N ILE A 17 10.88 11.74 15.76
CA ILE A 17 10.18 10.78 15.06
C ILE A 17 9.45 9.88 15.94
N SER A 18 10.09 9.38 16.89
CA SER A 18 9.46 8.49 17.74
C SER A 18 8.32 9.08 18.41
N PRO A 19 8.51 10.14 18.99
CA PRO A 19 7.43 10.74 19.65
C PRO A 19 6.47 11.18 18.68
N ASN A 20 6.88 11.38 17.55
CA ASN A 20 6.00 11.78 16.58
C ASN A 20 4.95 10.83 16.41
N LYS A 21 5.20 9.70 16.84
CA LYS A 21 4.22 8.79 16.75
C LYS A 21 3.18 9.14 17.70
N THR A 22 3.49 9.85 18.68
CA THR A 22 2.50 10.20 19.64
C THR A 22 1.68 11.33 19.11
N LEU A 23 2.14 11.96 18.08
CA LEU A 23 1.36 12.99 17.52
C LEU A 23 0.29 12.33 16.73
N ALA A 24 -0.84 12.88 16.73
CA ALA A 24 -1.93 12.32 16.00
C ALA A 24 -1.58 12.30 14.52
N GLU A 25 -1.85 11.23 13.87
CA GLU A 25 -1.69 11.16 12.46
C GLU A 25 -2.72 12.05 11.81
N THR A 26 -2.36 12.68 10.73
CA THR A 26 -3.31 13.47 9.99
C THR A 26 -4.16 12.52 9.17
N PRO A 27 -5.34 12.93 8.75
CA PRO A 27 -6.16 12.09 7.89
C PRO A 27 -5.43 11.69 6.63
N LEU A 28 -4.58 12.58 6.11
CA LEU A 28 -3.79 12.25 4.94
C LEU A 28 -2.86 11.08 5.24
N ASP A 29 -2.18 11.11 6.37
CA ASP A 29 -1.28 10.04 6.74
C ASP A 29 -2.03 8.71 6.89
N VAL A 30 -3.21 8.76 7.45
CA VAL A 30 -4.01 7.57 7.65
C VAL A 30 -4.32 6.91 6.30
N TYR A 31 -4.75 7.70 5.34
CA TYR A 31 -5.11 7.16 4.04
C TYR A 31 -3.90 6.71 3.24
N MET A 32 -2.78 7.42 3.37
CA MET A 32 -1.56 7.01 2.67
C MET A 32 -1.01 5.72 3.25
N ASN A 33 -1.02 5.60 4.57
CA ASN A 33 -0.56 4.38 5.21
C ASN A 33 -1.47 3.22 4.85
N ASP A 34 -2.75 3.49 4.75
CA ASP A 34 -3.72 2.49 4.39
C ASP A 34 -3.48 2.02 2.95
N PHE A 35 -3.20 2.96 2.05
CA PHE A 35 -2.88 2.62 0.68
C PHE A 35 -1.65 1.71 0.61
N TYR A 36 -0.58 2.08 1.31
CA TYR A 36 0.64 1.28 1.28
C TYR A 36 0.43 -0.11 1.88
N SER A 37 -0.30 -0.16 2.97
CA SER A 37 -0.56 -1.42 3.64
C SER A 37 -1.38 -2.37 2.77
N LYS A 38 -2.41 -1.85 2.15
CA LYS A 38 -3.26 -2.65 1.29
C LYS A 38 -2.56 -3.07 0.01
N SER A 39 -1.75 -2.17 -0.54
CA SER A 39 -0.98 -2.50 -1.73
C SER A 39 0.03 -3.60 -1.43
N LYS A 40 0.62 -3.54 -0.26
CA LYS A 40 1.58 -4.54 0.13
C LYS A 40 0.91 -5.88 0.29
N GLU A 41 -0.29 -5.89 0.83
CA GLU A 41 -1.03 -7.13 1.00
C GLU A 41 -1.38 -7.74 -0.36
N ALA A 42 -1.82 -6.92 -1.30
CA ALA A 42 -2.13 -7.39 -2.64
C ALA A 42 -0.90 -8.00 -3.30
N SER A 43 0.23 -7.32 -3.19
CA SER A 43 1.47 -7.80 -3.79
C SER A 43 1.94 -9.10 -3.17
N LYS A 44 1.77 -9.21 -1.88
CA LYS A 44 2.17 -10.41 -1.16
C LYS A 44 1.36 -11.61 -1.65
N ILE A 45 0.07 -11.42 -1.83
CA ILE A 45 -0.79 -12.49 -2.31
C ILE A 45 -0.43 -12.89 -3.73
N LEU A 46 -0.16 -11.91 -4.59
CA LEU A 46 0.23 -12.22 -5.96
C LEU A 46 1.54 -13.02 -6.00
N LYS A 47 2.44 -12.70 -5.10
CA LYS A 47 3.70 -13.41 -5.04
C LYS A 47 3.48 -14.85 -4.57
N GLU A 48 2.60 -15.04 -3.62
CA GLU A 48 2.27 -16.37 -3.15
C GLU A 48 1.65 -17.20 -4.26
N ILE A 49 0.82 -16.57 -5.08
CA ILE A 49 0.21 -17.23 -6.21
C ILE A 49 1.28 -17.65 -7.20
N GLU A 50 2.23 -16.77 -7.45
CA GLU A 50 3.31 -17.06 -8.36
C GLU A 50 4.09 -18.29 -7.91
N ILE A 51 4.38 -18.35 -6.63
CA ILE A 51 5.10 -19.48 -6.07
C ILE A 51 4.29 -20.76 -6.21
N THR A 52 3.01 -20.68 -5.91
CA THR A 52 2.12 -21.83 -6.02
C THR A 52 2.08 -22.37 -7.43
N LEU A 53 1.99 -21.48 -8.40
CA LEU A 53 1.96 -21.87 -9.79
C LEU A 53 3.28 -22.50 -10.23
N LYS A 54 4.38 -21.98 -9.74
CA LYS A 54 5.69 -22.53 -10.07
C LYS A 54 5.85 -23.93 -9.51
N GLU A 55 5.18 -24.22 -8.44
CA GLU A 55 5.20 -25.55 -7.85
C GLU A 55 4.23 -26.48 -8.57
N GLY A 56 3.56 -26.00 -9.57
CA GLY A 56 2.68 -26.82 -10.38
C GLY A 56 1.28 -26.96 -9.83
N SER A 57 0.97 -26.24 -8.78
CA SER A 57 -0.36 -26.32 -8.18
C SER A 57 -1.22 -25.16 -8.64
N ARG A 58 -2.47 -25.43 -8.86
CA ARG A 58 -3.42 -24.37 -9.20
C ARG A 58 -4.51 -24.27 -8.14
N LYS A 59 -4.27 -24.94 -7.02
CA LYS A 59 -5.26 -24.97 -5.97
C LYS A 59 -5.45 -23.56 -5.39
N ASN A 60 -6.68 -23.17 -5.26
CA ASN A 60 -7.05 -21.87 -4.66
C ASN A 60 -6.48 -20.65 -5.36
N VAL A 61 -5.93 -20.82 -6.56
CA VAL A 61 -5.34 -19.69 -7.26
C VAL A 61 -6.40 -18.64 -7.57
N CYS A 62 -7.54 -19.07 -8.04
CA CYS A 62 -8.60 -18.13 -8.41
C CYS A 62 -9.12 -17.37 -7.19
N SER A 63 -9.29 -18.05 -6.10
CA SER A 63 -9.75 -17.44 -4.86
C SER A 63 -8.73 -16.42 -4.36
N ARG A 64 -7.45 -16.77 -4.45
CA ARG A 64 -6.39 -15.87 -4.01
C ARG A 64 -6.26 -14.67 -4.94
N GLN A 65 -6.47 -14.89 -6.24
CA GLN A 65 -6.44 -13.78 -7.19
C GLN A 65 -7.53 -12.77 -6.89
N ARG A 66 -8.72 -13.26 -6.56
CA ARG A 66 -9.80 -12.36 -6.20
C ARG A 66 -9.49 -11.61 -4.90
N GLU A 67 -8.85 -12.29 -3.97
CA GLU A 67 -8.47 -11.64 -2.73
C GLU A 67 -7.46 -10.52 -2.99
N ALA A 68 -6.46 -10.81 -3.81
CA ALA A 68 -5.46 -9.79 -4.15
C ALA A 68 -6.12 -8.60 -4.84
N ALA A 69 -7.04 -8.87 -5.75
CA ALA A 69 -7.74 -7.81 -6.47
C ALA A 69 -8.55 -6.93 -5.53
N ARG A 70 -9.19 -7.51 -4.53
CA ARG A 70 -9.95 -6.73 -3.58
C ARG A 70 -9.04 -5.82 -2.78
N TRP A 71 -7.87 -6.32 -2.37
CA TRP A 71 -6.92 -5.49 -1.65
C TRP A 71 -6.42 -4.36 -2.55
N GLY A 72 -6.14 -4.67 -3.81
CA GLY A 72 -5.68 -3.66 -4.75
C GLY A 72 -6.71 -2.57 -5.00
N LEU A 73 -7.96 -2.95 -5.17
CA LEU A 73 -9.03 -1.98 -5.39
C LEU A 73 -9.24 -1.13 -4.14
N TRP A 74 -9.13 -1.75 -2.98
CA TRP A 74 -9.28 -1.05 -1.73
C TRP A 74 -8.15 -0.04 -1.56
N ALA A 75 -6.94 -0.44 -1.92
CA ALA A 75 -5.79 0.47 -1.86
C ALA A 75 -6.03 1.68 -2.73
N ASN A 76 -6.55 1.49 -3.93
CA ASN A 76 -6.82 2.61 -4.83
C ASN A 76 -7.82 3.60 -4.25
N LYS A 77 -8.80 3.11 -3.53
CA LYS A 77 -9.77 4.00 -2.90
C LYS A 77 -9.10 4.86 -1.84
N SER A 78 -8.21 4.26 -1.06
CA SER A 78 -7.50 5.01 -0.04
C SER A 78 -6.58 6.06 -0.66
N LEU A 79 -5.99 5.71 -1.79
CA LEU A 79 -5.11 6.64 -2.48
C LEU A 79 -5.90 7.86 -2.98
N ILE A 80 -7.06 7.64 -3.56
CA ILE A 80 -7.89 8.73 -4.02
C ILE A 80 -8.29 9.62 -2.86
N LYS A 81 -8.65 9.02 -1.73
CA LYS A 81 -9.01 9.79 -0.56
C LYS A 81 -7.84 10.64 -0.07
N ALA A 82 -6.63 10.08 -0.12
CA ALA A 82 -5.46 10.82 0.32
C ALA A 82 -5.25 12.05 -0.54
N PHE A 83 -5.41 11.91 -1.85
CA PHE A 83 -5.25 13.05 -2.75
C PHE A 83 -6.35 14.09 -2.50
N GLU A 84 -7.56 13.65 -2.29
CA GLU A 84 -8.65 14.56 -2.01
C GLU A 84 -8.38 15.37 -0.76
N ILE A 85 -7.94 14.70 0.29
CA ILE A 85 -7.66 15.36 1.54
C ILE A 85 -6.47 16.30 1.40
N GLY A 86 -5.49 15.91 0.62
CA GLY A 86 -4.31 16.74 0.41
C GLY A 86 -4.56 17.94 -0.48
N GLY A 87 -5.73 18.01 -1.08
CA GLY A 87 -6.06 19.14 -1.94
C GLY A 87 -5.37 19.08 -3.29
N THR A 88 -4.85 17.93 -3.66
CA THR A 88 -4.16 17.77 -4.94
C THR A 88 -4.98 16.84 -5.79
N GLU A 89 -4.97 17.09 -7.08
CA GLU A 89 -5.73 16.25 -7.95
C GLU A 89 -5.07 14.90 -8.10
N PRO A 90 -5.81 13.81 -7.96
CA PRO A 90 -5.21 12.48 -8.07
C PRO A 90 -4.78 12.19 -9.51
N PRO A 91 -3.75 11.36 -9.69
CA PRO A 91 -3.35 10.96 -11.04
C PRO A 91 -4.36 9.92 -11.56
N MET A 92 -5.50 10.39 -11.96
CA MET A 92 -6.63 9.52 -12.29
C MET A 92 -6.35 8.54 -13.40
N GLU A 93 -5.53 8.91 -14.36
CA GLU A 93 -5.20 8.00 -15.45
C GLU A 93 -4.51 6.75 -14.91
N ALA A 94 -3.51 6.95 -14.08
CA ALA A 94 -2.78 5.83 -13.51
C ALA A 94 -3.66 5.02 -12.58
N ILE A 95 -4.48 5.69 -11.79
CA ILE A 95 -5.36 5.02 -10.86
C ILE A 95 -6.41 4.22 -11.63
N LYS A 96 -6.93 4.79 -12.69
CA LYS A 96 -7.92 4.11 -13.50
C LYS A 96 -7.34 2.88 -14.15
N THR A 97 -6.14 2.98 -14.68
CA THR A 97 -5.47 1.84 -15.28
C THR A 97 -5.26 0.74 -14.25
N SER A 98 -4.81 1.09 -13.07
CA SER A 98 -4.62 0.15 -12.00
C SER A 98 -5.93 -0.51 -11.60
N GLN A 99 -6.99 0.29 -11.53
CA GLN A 99 -8.30 -0.20 -11.14
C GLN A 99 -8.84 -1.18 -12.17
N GLN A 100 -8.68 -0.87 -13.44
CA GLN A 100 -9.11 -1.76 -14.50
C GLN A 100 -8.37 -3.08 -14.45
N ARG A 101 -7.09 -3.02 -14.13
CA ARG A 101 -6.30 -4.22 -14.04
C ARG A 101 -6.79 -5.11 -12.89
N TRP A 102 -7.03 -4.51 -11.73
CA TRP A 102 -7.54 -5.29 -10.60
C TRP A 102 -8.92 -5.85 -10.88
N GLU A 103 -9.77 -5.07 -11.53
CA GLU A 103 -11.11 -5.52 -11.87
C GLU A 103 -11.05 -6.69 -12.86
N SER A 104 -10.11 -6.64 -13.78
CA SER A 104 -9.92 -7.71 -14.72
C SER A 104 -9.53 -8.99 -13.98
N ILE A 105 -8.59 -8.88 -13.06
CA ILE A 105 -8.17 -10.03 -12.27
C ILE A 105 -9.35 -10.58 -11.46
N LEU A 106 -10.13 -9.69 -10.90
CA LEU A 106 -11.27 -10.09 -10.09
C LEU A 106 -12.28 -10.87 -10.92
N ASN A 107 -12.47 -10.48 -12.16
CA ASN A 107 -13.48 -11.06 -13.02
C ASN A 107 -13.01 -12.22 -13.89
N GLU A 108 -11.73 -12.41 -13.97
CA GLU A 108 -11.15 -13.45 -14.81
C GLU A 108 -11.39 -14.85 -14.28
N CYS A 109 -11.69 -14.97 -13.06
CA CYS A 109 -12.03 -16.24 -12.48
C CYS A 109 -13.53 -16.41 -12.44
#